data_97b2841af11e4a31c2aab79afc5d580b
#
_entry.id   97b2841af11e4a31c2aab79afc5d580b
#
_cell.length_a   1.000
_cell.length_b   1.000
_cell.length_c   1.000
_cell.angle_alpha   90.00
_cell.angle_beta   90.00
_cell.angle_gamma   90.00
#
_symmetry.space_group_name_H-M   'P 1'
#
loop_
_entity.id
_entity.type
_entity.pdbx_description
1 polymer ?
#
loop_
_entity_poly.entity_id
_entity_poly.type
_entity_poly.pdbx_seq_one_letter_code
_entity_poly.pdbx_strand_id
1 'polypeptide(L)'
;LTSSTGAAELRPLQVEMNGINVIAENERKGRPRDLFWPWFAANISVLGLSYGAFELSFGISFWQALIVGVVGIVLSFLACGFIAVAGKRGSAPTMVLSRAAFGVNGNKLPTVISWLLTVGWETVLVILATLATATVFHRLGVGGGNGTKVIALILVVALTIFGGVMGFDLIMRLQTWITIVTGVFTVVFIALVADKIHWHTVSAIHSGTAQGVIGALVFTMTGFGLGWVNVAADYSRYLPRRSSGTGVIGWTTFASSIAPIFLLLFGLLLAGSSTTLSSAISADPIGALTTLLPTWFLVPFAIVAVLGLIGGSVLDIYSSGLAMLTLGVPIPRYAAALIDGTVMTLGTIYVVFVAHNFIGQFQGFLITLGV
;
A
#
# COMPACT_ATOMS: atom_id res chain seq x y z
N LEU A 1 -43.24 -20.24 10.12
CA LEU A 1 -42.41 -19.09 10.42
C LEU A 1 -41.13 -19.54 11.14
N THR A 2 -40.15 -20.02 10.38
CA THR A 2 -38.79 -20.28 10.91
C THR A 2 -37.87 -19.23 10.34
N SER A 3 -37.51 -18.24 11.18
CA SER A 3 -36.48 -17.29 10.92
C SER A 3 -35.11 -17.98 11.00
N SER A 4 -34.54 -18.37 9.87
CA SER A 4 -33.13 -18.73 9.81
C SER A 4 -32.30 -17.46 9.92
N THR A 5 -31.84 -17.16 11.13
CA THR A 5 -30.69 -16.29 11.34
C THR A 5 -29.49 -16.96 10.69
N GLY A 6 -29.21 -16.60 9.44
CA GLY A 6 -28.03 -17.06 8.72
C GLY A 6 -26.76 -16.56 9.41
N ALA A 7 -26.22 -17.36 10.31
CA ALA A 7 -24.82 -17.30 10.66
C ALA A 7 -24.04 -17.47 9.35
N ALA A 8 -23.18 -16.50 9.00
CA ALA A 8 -22.31 -16.62 7.85
C ALA A 8 -21.42 -17.84 8.09
N GLU A 9 -21.76 -18.97 7.45
CA GLU A 9 -20.91 -20.14 7.43
C GLU A 9 -19.53 -19.70 6.91
N LEU A 10 -18.53 -19.82 7.75
CA LEU A 10 -17.13 -19.60 7.40
C LEU A 10 -16.78 -20.67 6.35
N ARG A 11 -16.88 -20.31 5.07
CA ARG A 11 -16.43 -21.20 4.01
C ARG A 11 -14.96 -21.56 4.27
N PRO A 12 -14.59 -22.85 4.13
CA PRO A 12 -13.20 -23.26 4.32
C PRO A 12 -12.28 -22.45 3.40
N LEU A 13 -11.08 -22.13 3.89
CA LEU A 13 -10.06 -21.45 3.10
C LEU A 13 -9.66 -22.37 1.94
N GLN A 14 -9.88 -21.91 0.72
CA GLN A 14 -9.51 -22.62 -0.49
C GLN A 14 -8.56 -21.74 -1.31
N VAL A 15 -7.57 -22.37 -1.93
CA VAL A 15 -6.67 -21.68 -2.87
C VAL A 15 -7.49 -21.19 -4.05
N GLU A 16 -7.38 -19.92 -4.40
CA GLU A 16 -8.04 -19.36 -5.56
C GLU A 16 -7.47 -19.94 -6.85
N MET A 17 -8.32 -20.55 -7.66
CA MET A 17 -7.95 -21.12 -8.95
C MET A 17 -8.16 -20.14 -10.12
N ASN A 18 -8.93 -19.07 -9.92
CA ASN A 18 -9.18 -18.05 -10.94
C ASN A 18 -7.90 -17.25 -11.22
N GLY A 19 -7.39 -17.40 -12.43
CA GLY A 19 -6.28 -16.61 -12.97
C GLY A 19 -6.76 -15.38 -13.72
N ILE A 20 -6.45 -15.34 -15.01
CA ILE A 20 -6.82 -14.25 -15.93
C ILE A 20 -8.17 -14.47 -16.64
N ASN A 21 -8.89 -15.51 -16.29
CA ASN A 21 -10.22 -15.80 -16.82
C ASN A 21 -11.25 -14.75 -16.36
N VAL A 22 -12.31 -14.62 -17.13
CA VAL A 22 -13.50 -13.86 -16.72
C VAL A 22 -14.20 -14.60 -15.57
N ILE A 23 -14.46 -13.91 -14.47
CA ILE A 23 -15.15 -14.48 -13.32
C ILE A 23 -16.58 -14.84 -13.69
N ALA A 24 -17.00 -16.09 -13.44
CA ALA A 24 -18.34 -16.58 -13.72
C ALA A 24 -19.40 -15.85 -12.87
N GLU A 25 -20.62 -15.71 -13.38
CA GLU A 25 -21.69 -14.96 -12.69
C GLU A 25 -22.02 -15.54 -11.30
N ASN A 26 -21.95 -16.88 -11.14
CA ASN A 26 -22.19 -17.55 -9.87
C ASN A 26 -21.05 -17.40 -8.84
N GLU A 27 -19.86 -16.96 -9.26
CA GLU A 27 -18.72 -16.68 -8.38
C GLU A 27 -18.68 -15.21 -7.94
N ARG A 28 -19.50 -14.36 -8.58
CA ARG A 28 -19.52 -12.92 -8.25
C ARG A 28 -20.18 -12.67 -6.92
N LYS A 29 -19.54 -11.84 -6.12
CA LYS A 29 -19.93 -11.60 -4.74
C LYS A 29 -19.51 -10.21 -4.27
N GLY A 30 -20.01 -9.82 -3.10
CA GLY A 30 -19.66 -8.57 -2.47
C GLY A 30 -20.49 -7.38 -2.96
N ARG A 31 -20.20 -6.25 -2.37
CA ARG A 31 -20.83 -4.94 -2.61
C ARG A 31 -19.75 -3.88 -2.81
N PRO A 32 -20.03 -2.74 -3.47
CA PRO A 32 -19.04 -1.67 -3.65
C PRO A 32 -18.35 -1.22 -2.36
N ARG A 33 -19.09 -1.19 -1.23
CA ARG A 33 -18.54 -0.84 0.08
C ARG A 33 -17.46 -1.79 0.61
N ASP A 34 -17.44 -3.03 0.13
CA ASP A 34 -16.47 -4.03 0.58
C ASP A 34 -15.07 -3.72 0.04
N LEU A 35 -14.97 -2.86 -1.02
CA LEU A 35 -13.71 -2.29 -1.51
C LEU A 35 -13.03 -1.38 -0.47
N PHE A 36 -13.76 -0.95 0.57
CA PHE A 36 -13.16 -0.18 1.66
C PHE A 36 -11.99 -0.92 2.30
N TRP A 37 -12.16 -2.21 2.58
CA TRP A 37 -11.17 -2.97 3.35
C TRP A 37 -9.80 -3.10 2.67
N PRO A 38 -9.69 -3.61 1.42
CA PRO A 38 -8.38 -3.73 0.77
C PRO A 38 -7.75 -2.36 0.51
N TRP A 39 -8.52 -1.37 0.08
CA TRP A 39 -7.98 -0.07 -0.25
C TRP A 39 -7.53 0.73 0.98
N PHE A 40 -8.26 0.67 2.08
CA PHE A 40 -7.85 1.32 3.31
C PHE A 40 -6.63 0.63 3.93
N ALA A 41 -6.64 -0.71 4.01
CA ALA A 41 -5.54 -1.47 4.60
C ALA A 41 -4.21 -1.29 3.84
N ALA A 42 -4.25 -1.24 2.50
CA ALA A 42 -3.06 -1.01 1.68
C ALA A 42 -2.47 0.40 1.85
N ASN A 43 -3.29 1.36 2.28
CA ASN A 43 -2.91 2.78 2.34
C ASN A 43 -2.76 3.32 3.77
N ILE A 44 -3.10 2.54 4.81
CA ILE A 44 -2.84 2.92 6.21
C ILE A 44 -1.49 2.39 6.65
N SER A 45 -0.44 3.10 6.33
CA SER A 45 0.93 2.75 6.68
C SER A 45 1.65 3.93 7.30
N VAL A 46 2.51 3.66 8.28
CA VAL A 46 3.41 4.66 8.87
C VAL A 46 4.28 5.38 7.82
N LEU A 47 4.51 4.75 6.67
CA LEU A 47 5.18 5.37 5.54
C LEU A 47 4.42 6.61 5.04
N GLY A 48 3.09 6.65 5.17
CA GLY A 48 2.28 7.81 4.82
C GLY A 48 2.65 9.09 5.60
N LEU A 49 3.16 8.94 6.83
CA LEU A 49 3.64 10.08 7.63
C LEU A 49 4.92 10.70 7.03
N SER A 50 5.79 9.89 6.42
CA SER A 50 7.04 10.40 5.83
C SER A 50 6.79 11.26 4.59
N TYR A 51 5.66 11.09 3.93
CA TYR A 51 5.29 11.96 2.81
C TYR A 51 5.16 13.43 3.21
N GLY A 52 4.79 13.72 4.46
CA GLY A 52 4.82 15.10 4.99
C GLY A 52 6.22 15.72 4.94
N ALA A 53 7.23 14.98 5.36
CA ALA A 53 8.62 15.44 5.28
C ALA A 53 9.11 15.56 3.82
N PHE A 54 8.74 14.58 2.99
CA PHE A 54 9.11 14.60 1.56
C PHE A 54 8.47 15.78 0.83
N GLU A 55 7.18 16.10 1.07
CA GLU A 55 6.54 17.25 0.44
C GLU A 55 7.16 18.58 0.88
N LEU A 56 7.48 18.75 2.17
CA LEU A 56 8.16 19.94 2.64
C LEU A 56 9.57 20.10 2.05
N SER A 57 10.22 19.01 1.63
CA SER A 57 11.54 19.07 0.98
C SER A 57 11.51 19.73 -0.40
N PHE A 58 10.33 19.89 -1.02
CA PHE A 58 10.16 20.70 -2.24
C PHE A 58 10.24 22.22 -1.96
N GLY A 59 10.48 22.63 -0.72
CA GLY A 59 10.61 24.04 -0.32
C GLY A 59 9.28 24.80 -0.39
N ILE A 60 8.16 24.14 -0.10
CA ILE A 60 6.82 24.71 -0.12
C ILE A 60 6.27 24.87 1.32
N SER A 61 5.30 25.78 1.50
CA SER A 61 4.68 25.98 2.80
C SER A 61 3.76 24.82 3.20
N PHE A 62 3.42 24.76 4.50
CA PHE A 62 2.47 23.80 5.02
C PHE A 62 1.15 23.79 4.23
N TRP A 63 0.58 24.97 3.94
CA TRP A 63 -0.68 25.06 3.24
C TRP A 63 -0.58 24.62 1.77
N GLN A 64 0.53 24.96 1.11
CA GLN A 64 0.78 24.46 -0.24
C GLN A 64 0.90 22.94 -0.25
N ALA A 65 1.71 22.36 0.65
CA ALA A 65 1.88 20.93 0.79
C ALA A 65 0.54 20.21 1.12
N LEU A 66 -0.22 20.74 2.08
CA LEU A 66 -1.53 20.16 2.42
C LEU A 66 -2.50 20.15 1.24
N ILE A 67 -2.58 21.27 0.49
CA ILE A 67 -3.50 21.37 -0.65
C ILE A 67 -3.08 20.41 -1.76
N VAL A 68 -1.80 20.44 -2.16
CA VAL A 68 -1.31 19.55 -3.23
C VAL A 68 -1.35 18.09 -2.83
N GLY A 69 -1.08 17.79 -1.57
CA GLY A 69 -1.17 16.44 -1.02
C GLY A 69 -2.59 15.91 -1.09
N VAL A 70 -3.57 16.65 -0.56
CA VAL A 70 -4.99 16.25 -0.62
C VAL A 70 -5.47 16.11 -2.07
N VAL A 71 -5.19 17.10 -2.92
CA VAL A 71 -5.59 17.07 -4.33
C VAL A 71 -4.91 15.91 -5.05
N GLY A 72 -3.60 15.71 -4.86
CA GLY A 72 -2.84 14.64 -5.50
C GLY A 72 -3.33 13.25 -5.10
N ILE A 73 -3.56 13.03 -3.80
CA ILE A 73 -4.12 11.77 -3.29
C ILE A 73 -5.50 11.51 -3.91
N VAL A 74 -6.43 12.46 -3.81
CA VAL A 74 -7.81 12.25 -4.27
C VAL A 74 -7.87 12.05 -5.78
N LEU A 75 -7.17 12.86 -6.57
CA LEU A 75 -7.19 12.74 -8.04
C LEU A 75 -6.58 11.44 -8.53
N SER A 76 -5.46 11.02 -7.94
CA SER A 76 -4.80 9.77 -8.32
C SER A 76 -5.63 8.54 -7.96
N PHE A 77 -6.26 8.51 -6.79
CA PHE A 77 -7.17 7.42 -6.43
C PHE A 77 -8.53 7.49 -7.12
N LEU A 78 -8.97 8.64 -7.58
CA LEU A 78 -10.14 8.75 -8.44
C LEU A 78 -9.90 8.02 -9.78
N ALA A 79 -8.69 8.09 -10.34
CA ALA A 79 -8.30 7.29 -11.49
C ALA A 79 -8.42 5.77 -11.20
N CYS A 80 -7.95 5.31 -10.03
CA CYS A 80 -8.16 3.92 -9.59
C CYS A 80 -9.65 3.56 -9.52
N GLY A 81 -10.50 4.47 -9.04
CA GLY A 81 -11.95 4.28 -8.98
C GLY A 81 -12.57 4.03 -10.35
N PHE A 82 -12.15 4.77 -11.37
CA PHE A 82 -12.61 4.54 -12.75
C PHE A 82 -12.14 3.19 -13.30
N ILE A 83 -10.90 2.79 -13.06
CA ILE A 83 -10.38 1.49 -13.47
C ILE A 83 -11.09 0.35 -12.71
N ALA A 84 -11.39 0.53 -11.43
CA ALA A 84 -12.18 -0.44 -10.67
C ALA A 84 -13.58 -0.69 -11.27
N VAL A 85 -14.20 0.31 -11.90
CA VAL A 85 -15.46 0.10 -12.66
C VAL A 85 -15.24 -0.82 -13.85
N ALA A 86 -14.11 -0.72 -14.54
CA ALA A 86 -13.78 -1.65 -15.62
C ALA A 86 -13.67 -3.10 -15.09
N GLY A 87 -13.04 -3.31 -13.93
CA GLY A 87 -12.98 -4.62 -13.26
C GLY A 87 -14.36 -5.20 -12.96
N LYS A 88 -15.25 -4.41 -12.38
CA LYS A 88 -16.64 -4.81 -12.13
C LYS A 88 -17.40 -5.18 -13.43
N ARG A 89 -17.19 -4.43 -14.50
CA ARG A 89 -17.87 -4.65 -15.80
C ARG A 89 -17.31 -5.84 -16.56
N GLY A 90 -15.97 -5.90 -16.68
CA GLY A 90 -15.25 -6.91 -17.45
C GLY A 90 -15.01 -8.21 -16.69
N SER A 91 -15.02 -8.16 -15.35
CA SER A 91 -14.77 -9.31 -14.46
C SER A 91 -13.46 -10.05 -14.74
N ALA A 92 -12.45 -9.29 -15.10
CA ALA A 92 -11.10 -9.75 -15.40
C ALA A 92 -10.06 -8.77 -14.78
N PRO A 93 -8.81 -9.20 -14.63
CA PRO A 93 -7.74 -8.35 -14.13
C PRO A 93 -7.47 -7.13 -15.01
N THR A 94 -6.90 -6.08 -14.43
CA THR A 94 -6.61 -4.81 -15.10
C THR A 94 -5.82 -5.01 -16.39
N MET A 95 -4.72 -5.76 -16.35
CA MET A 95 -3.88 -6.00 -17.52
C MET A 95 -4.54 -6.89 -18.58
N VAL A 96 -5.55 -7.69 -18.23
CA VAL A 96 -6.38 -8.39 -19.22
C VAL A 96 -7.33 -7.43 -19.91
N LEU A 97 -7.95 -6.52 -19.15
CA LEU A 97 -8.88 -5.53 -19.68
C LEU A 97 -8.19 -4.50 -20.59
N SER A 98 -6.95 -4.14 -20.28
CA SER A 98 -6.15 -3.21 -21.09
C SER A 98 -5.81 -3.74 -22.49
N ARG A 99 -5.94 -5.06 -22.73
CA ARG A 99 -5.86 -5.64 -24.07
C ARG A 99 -6.89 -5.05 -25.05
N ALA A 100 -7.99 -4.51 -24.54
CA ALA A 100 -8.98 -3.85 -25.38
C ALA A 100 -8.42 -2.57 -26.06
N ALA A 101 -7.48 -1.89 -25.42
CA ALA A 101 -6.84 -0.69 -25.95
C ALA A 101 -5.56 -1.01 -26.74
N PHE A 102 -4.75 -1.95 -26.27
CA PHE A 102 -3.41 -2.21 -26.81
C PHE A 102 -3.31 -3.47 -27.69
N GLY A 103 -4.38 -4.27 -27.75
CA GLY A 103 -4.34 -5.61 -28.33
C GLY A 103 -3.53 -6.59 -27.46
N VAL A 104 -3.56 -7.88 -27.79
CA VAL A 104 -2.91 -8.91 -26.97
C VAL A 104 -1.38 -8.76 -26.95
N ASN A 105 -0.77 -8.48 -28.10
CA ASN A 105 0.68 -8.35 -28.20
C ASN A 105 1.20 -7.00 -27.70
N GLY A 106 0.52 -5.89 -28.05
CA GLY A 106 0.91 -4.54 -27.60
C GLY A 106 0.77 -4.39 -26.10
N ASN A 107 -0.17 -5.11 -25.50
CA ASN A 107 -0.40 -5.09 -24.05
C ASN A 107 0.74 -5.75 -23.23
N LYS A 108 1.65 -6.49 -23.85
CA LYS A 108 2.78 -7.09 -23.12
C LYS A 108 3.69 -6.03 -22.50
N LEU A 109 3.92 -4.90 -23.20
CA LEU A 109 4.76 -3.83 -22.68
C LEU A 109 4.19 -3.20 -21.38
N PRO A 110 2.97 -2.63 -21.35
CA PRO A 110 2.41 -2.10 -20.12
C PRO A 110 2.26 -3.19 -19.03
N THR A 111 2.04 -4.45 -19.39
CA THR A 111 1.97 -5.55 -18.43
C THR A 111 3.31 -5.85 -17.77
N VAL A 112 4.44 -5.78 -18.51
CA VAL A 112 5.79 -5.89 -17.92
C VAL A 112 6.05 -4.75 -16.97
N ILE A 113 5.68 -3.52 -17.33
CA ILE A 113 5.82 -2.35 -16.45
C ILE A 113 4.98 -2.54 -15.18
N SER A 114 3.73 -2.97 -15.32
CA SER A 114 2.85 -3.28 -14.18
C SER A 114 3.44 -4.35 -13.26
N TRP A 115 4.00 -5.42 -13.83
CA TRP A 115 4.66 -6.48 -13.07
C TRP A 115 5.89 -5.97 -12.32
N LEU A 116 6.75 -5.19 -12.98
CA LEU A 116 7.92 -4.58 -12.34
C LEU A 116 7.53 -3.64 -11.18
N LEU A 117 6.47 -2.85 -11.37
CA LEU A 117 5.95 -1.96 -10.33
C LEU A 117 5.47 -2.75 -9.11
N THR A 118 4.62 -3.75 -9.30
CA THR A 118 4.05 -4.52 -8.19
C THR A 118 5.09 -5.34 -7.46
N VAL A 119 5.96 -6.09 -8.19
CA VAL A 119 7.07 -6.84 -7.57
C VAL A 119 8.06 -5.90 -6.88
N GLY A 120 8.29 -4.74 -7.46
CA GLY A 120 9.15 -3.72 -6.87
C GLY A 120 8.57 -3.18 -5.56
N TRP A 121 7.30 -2.76 -5.54
CA TRP A 121 6.67 -2.23 -4.35
C TRP A 121 6.49 -3.28 -3.26
N GLU A 122 6.07 -4.52 -3.58
CA GLU A 122 6.00 -5.58 -2.57
C GLU A 122 7.37 -5.83 -1.91
N THR A 123 8.46 -5.77 -2.70
CA THR A 123 9.83 -5.90 -2.19
C THR A 123 10.18 -4.76 -1.24
N VAL A 124 9.89 -3.50 -1.61
CA VAL A 124 10.11 -2.34 -0.74
C VAL A 124 9.34 -2.46 0.57
N LEU A 125 8.07 -2.85 0.51
CA LEU A 125 7.22 -2.99 1.69
C LEU A 125 7.74 -4.08 2.64
N VAL A 126 8.23 -5.21 2.11
CA VAL A 126 8.82 -6.30 2.90
C VAL A 126 10.17 -5.90 3.51
N ILE A 127 11.01 -5.14 2.77
CA ILE A 127 12.24 -4.55 3.31
C ILE A 127 11.92 -3.66 4.50
N LEU A 128 10.99 -2.73 4.33
CA LEU A 128 10.60 -1.78 5.37
C LEU A 128 10.00 -2.48 6.59
N ALA A 129 9.15 -3.50 6.40
CA ALA A 129 8.59 -4.28 7.49
C ALA A 129 9.66 -5.05 8.29
N THR A 130 10.64 -5.60 7.59
CA THR A 130 11.79 -6.29 8.20
C THR A 130 12.65 -5.33 9.02
N LEU A 131 12.99 -4.18 8.46
CA LEU A 131 13.79 -3.15 9.13
C LEU A 131 13.03 -2.49 10.28
N ALA A 132 11.72 -2.24 10.13
CA ALA A 132 10.87 -1.72 11.20
C ALA A 132 10.90 -2.61 12.45
N THR A 133 10.75 -3.90 12.25
CA THR A 133 10.84 -4.88 13.34
C THR A 133 12.20 -4.82 14.04
N ALA A 134 13.29 -4.83 13.27
CA ALA A 134 14.64 -4.75 13.83
C ALA A 134 14.87 -3.45 14.62
N THR A 135 14.41 -2.31 14.09
CA THR A 135 14.53 -0.99 14.75
C THR A 135 13.79 -0.97 16.09
N VAL A 136 12.57 -1.48 16.15
CA VAL A 136 11.81 -1.52 17.40
C VAL A 136 12.47 -2.43 18.43
N PHE A 137 12.91 -3.63 18.05
CA PHE A 137 13.61 -4.53 18.96
C PHE A 137 14.93 -3.94 19.48
N HIS A 138 15.66 -3.24 18.63
CA HIS A 138 16.86 -2.50 19.03
C HIS A 138 16.52 -1.41 20.08
N ARG A 139 15.45 -0.65 19.86
CA ARG A 139 14.98 0.37 20.81
C ARG A 139 14.51 -0.22 22.15
N LEU A 140 14.01 -1.44 22.16
CA LEU A 140 13.65 -2.17 23.37
C LEU A 140 14.86 -2.79 24.10
N GLY A 141 16.05 -2.75 23.51
CA GLY A 141 17.26 -3.33 24.07
C GLY A 141 17.32 -4.87 24.05
N VAL A 142 16.45 -5.52 23.28
CA VAL A 142 16.29 -6.99 23.25
C VAL A 142 16.59 -7.63 21.89
N GLY A 143 17.41 -6.98 21.07
CA GLY A 143 17.75 -7.51 19.75
C GLY A 143 17.98 -6.39 18.72
N GLY A 144 17.46 -6.56 17.49
CA GLY A 144 17.61 -5.60 16.39
C GLY A 144 18.79 -5.89 15.46
N GLY A 145 19.62 -6.88 15.77
CA GLY A 145 20.70 -7.35 14.89
C GLY A 145 20.22 -8.26 13.76
N ASN A 146 21.16 -8.88 13.05
CA ASN A 146 20.88 -9.74 11.89
C ASN A 146 19.95 -10.91 12.23
N GLY A 147 20.04 -11.49 13.43
CA GLY A 147 19.11 -12.55 13.85
C GLY A 147 17.64 -12.08 13.89
N THR A 148 17.39 -10.89 14.43
CA THR A 148 16.06 -10.27 14.44
C THR A 148 15.57 -9.98 13.02
N LYS A 149 16.44 -9.46 12.14
CA LYS A 149 16.11 -9.20 10.73
C LYS A 149 15.74 -10.49 9.99
N VAL A 150 16.46 -11.59 10.23
CA VAL A 150 16.17 -12.90 9.60
C VAL A 150 14.81 -13.43 10.06
N ILE A 151 14.51 -13.38 11.36
CA ILE A 151 13.22 -13.85 11.88
C ILE A 151 12.09 -12.98 11.32
N ALA A 152 12.24 -11.65 11.35
CA ALA A 152 11.26 -10.72 10.79
C ALA A 152 11.02 -10.97 9.30
N LEU A 153 12.10 -11.12 8.53
CA LEU A 153 12.04 -11.44 7.10
C LEU A 153 11.22 -12.71 6.84
N ILE A 154 11.55 -13.79 7.55
CA ILE A 154 10.85 -15.08 7.38
C ILE A 154 9.35 -14.91 7.66
N LEU A 155 8.98 -14.24 8.74
CA LEU A 155 7.58 -14.05 9.12
C LEU A 155 6.83 -13.17 8.10
N VAL A 156 7.41 -12.04 7.70
CA VAL A 156 6.77 -11.11 6.75
C VAL A 156 6.63 -11.75 5.38
N VAL A 157 7.67 -12.40 4.87
CA VAL A 157 7.66 -13.13 3.59
C VAL A 157 6.63 -14.26 3.62
N ALA A 158 6.61 -15.07 4.69
CA ALA A 158 5.66 -16.16 4.81
C ALA A 158 4.20 -15.66 4.78
N LEU A 159 3.89 -14.58 5.49
CA LEU A 159 2.55 -13.98 5.52
C LEU A 159 2.17 -13.40 4.14
N THR A 160 3.09 -12.69 3.48
CA THR A 160 2.85 -12.10 2.16
C THR A 160 2.62 -13.18 1.12
N ILE A 161 3.50 -14.19 1.03
CA ILE A 161 3.36 -15.30 0.08
C ILE A 161 2.11 -16.12 0.37
N PHE A 162 1.81 -16.40 1.64
CA PHE A 162 0.61 -17.13 2.02
C PHE A 162 -0.65 -16.40 1.55
N GLY A 163 -0.74 -15.08 1.79
CA GLY A 163 -1.83 -14.24 1.28
C GLY A 163 -1.95 -14.30 -0.25
N GLY A 164 -0.83 -14.14 -0.96
CA GLY A 164 -0.77 -14.21 -2.41
C GLY A 164 -1.20 -15.58 -2.97
N VAL A 165 -0.73 -16.67 -2.38
CA VAL A 165 -1.06 -18.04 -2.81
C VAL A 165 -2.54 -18.36 -2.58
N MET A 166 -3.07 -18.04 -1.41
CA MET A 166 -4.49 -18.29 -1.07
C MET A 166 -5.45 -17.44 -1.91
N GLY A 167 -5.09 -16.20 -2.19
CA GLY A 167 -5.79 -15.31 -3.11
C GLY A 167 -6.93 -14.52 -2.50
N PHE A 168 -7.88 -14.10 -3.34
CA PHE A 168 -8.85 -13.04 -3.08
C PHE A 168 -9.61 -13.16 -1.75
N ASP A 169 -10.14 -14.32 -1.42
CA ASP A 169 -10.99 -14.47 -0.23
C ASP A 169 -10.23 -14.32 1.09
N LEU A 170 -9.02 -14.88 1.15
CA LEU A 170 -8.16 -14.69 2.31
C LEU A 170 -7.68 -13.23 2.39
N ILE A 171 -7.29 -12.64 1.26
CA ILE A 171 -6.87 -11.24 1.18
C ILE A 171 -7.96 -10.34 1.77
N MET A 172 -9.20 -10.46 1.33
CA MET A 172 -10.31 -9.63 1.83
C MET A 172 -10.53 -9.78 3.34
N ARG A 173 -10.35 -10.97 3.90
CA ARG A 173 -10.43 -11.20 5.35
C ARG A 173 -9.25 -10.57 6.09
N LEU A 174 -8.03 -10.78 5.60
CA LEU A 174 -6.81 -10.18 6.18
C LEU A 174 -6.89 -8.65 6.17
N GLN A 175 -7.28 -8.07 5.03
CA GLN A 175 -7.40 -6.61 4.90
C GLN A 175 -8.42 -6.02 5.88
N THR A 176 -9.50 -6.73 6.17
CA THR A 176 -10.47 -6.29 7.19
C THR A 176 -9.81 -6.19 8.57
N TRP A 177 -9.09 -7.23 8.99
CA TRP A 177 -8.40 -7.24 10.29
C TRP A 177 -7.26 -6.23 10.35
N ILE A 178 -6.45 -6.15 9.30
CA ILE A 178 -5.39 -5.15 9.18
C ILE A 178 -5.96 -3.74 9.33
N THR A 179 -7.04 -3.42 8.60
CA THR A 179 -7.72 -2.11 8.70
C THR A 179 -8.13 -1.77 10.13
N ILE A 180 -8.77 -2.70 10.84
CA ILE A 180 -9.25 -2.46 12.20
C ILE A 180 -8.07 -2.23 13.15
N VAL A 181 -7.10 -3.13 13.14
CA VAL A 181 -5.94 -3.07 14.05
C VAL A 181 -5.11 -1.83 13.76
N THR A 182 -4.73 -1.61 12.50
CA THR A 182 -3.90 -0.45 12.14
C THR A 182 -4.64 0.86 12.35
N GLY A 183 -5.94 0.92 12.06
CA GLY A 183 -6.77 2.11 12.29
C GLY A 183 -6.79 2.52 13.76
N VAL A 184 -7.10 1.59 14.66
CA VAL A 184 -7.14 1.86 16.12
C VAL A 184 -5.79 2.33 16.63
N PHE A 185 -4.71 1.59 16.34
CA PHE A 185 -3.39 1.95 16.85
C PHE A 185 -2.82 3.22 16.19
N THR A 186 -3.17 3.53 14.94
CA THR A 186 -2.79 4.80 14.31
C THR A 186 -3.43 5.99 15.04
N VAL A 187 -4.69 5.88 15.47
CA VAL A 187 -5.32 6.93 16.29
C VAL A 187 -4.59 7.10 17.62
N VAL A 188 -4.23 5.99 18.29
CA VAL A 188 -3.44 6.05 19.53
C VAL A 188 -2.07 6.68 19.27
N PHE A 189 -1.39 6.30 18.19
CA PHE A 189 -0.11 6.91 17.78
C PHE A 189 -0.22 8.42 17.65
N ILE A 190 -1.22 8.89 16.89
CA ILE A 190 -1.46 10.32 16.68
C ILE A 190 -1.67 11.04 18.01
N ALA A 191 -2.47 10.47 18.92
CA ALA A 191 -2.71 11.05 20.24
C ALA A 191 -1.43 11.16 21.08
N LEU A 192 -0.53 10.17 20.99
CA LEU A 192 0.75 10.15 21.71
C LEU A 192 1.78 11.14 21.19
N VAL A 193 1.71 11.53 19.91
CA VAL A 193 2.67 12.46 19.31
C VAL A 193 2.11 13.88 19.12
N ALA A 194 0.87 14.12 19.48
CA ALA A 194 0.19 15.41 19.30
C ALA A 194 0.90 16.57 20.04
N ASP A 195 1.52 16.30 21.19
CA ASP A 195 2.28 17.27 21.98
C ASP A 195 3.60 17.69 21.33
N LYS A 196 4.08 16.97 20.31
CA LYS A 196 5.29 17.29 19.53
C LYS A 196 5.01 18.26 18.39
N ILE A 197 3.74 18.61 18.16
CA ILE A 197 3.34 19.54 17.10
C ILE A 197 3.49 20.98 17.59
N HIS A 198 4.29 21.75 16.89
CA HIS A 198 4.55 23.17 17.17
C HIS A 198 3.96 24.03 16.06
N TRP A 199 2.70 24.38 16.18
CA TRP A 199 1.96 25.12 15.14
C TRP A 199 2.63 26.42 14.70
N HIS A 200 3.25 27.15 15.63
CA HIS A 200 3.96 28.38 15.31
C HIS A 200 5.09 28.14 14.30
N THR A 201 5.86 27.06 14.46
CA THR A 201 6.94 26.68 13.55
C THR A 201 6.38 26.25 12.19
N VAL A 202 5.34 25.41 12.19
CA VAL A 202 4.67 24.91 10.98
C VAL A 202 4.11 26.06 10.14
N SER A 203 3.40 26.99 10.77
CA SER A 203 2.77 28.13 10.09
C SER A 203 3.76 29.18 9.59
N ALA A 204 4.99 29.18 10.12
CA ALA A 204 6.05 30.10 9.70
C ALA A 204 6.83 29.63 8.46
N ILE A 205 6.57 28.41 7.96
CA ILE A 205 7.23 27.89 6.74
C ILE A 205 6.78 28.75 5.54
N HIS A 206 7.76 29.36 4.86
CA HIS A 206 7.50 30.26 3.74
C HIS A 206 6.94 29.52 2.52
N SER A 207 6.14 30.26 1.75
CA SER A 207 5.60 29.74 0.47
C SER A 207 6.71 29.48 -0.52
N GLY A 208 6.63 28.33 -1.19
CA GLY A 208 7.55 27.95 -2.24
C GLY A 208 7.11 28.39 -3.63
N THR A 209 7.93 28.02 -4.61
CA THR A 209 7.73 28.34 -6.02
C THR A 209 6.65 27.46 -6.66
N ALA A 210 6.08 27.89 -7.79
CA ALA A 210 5.17 27.07 -8.58
C ALA A 210 5.79 25.72 -9.01
N GLN A 211 7.10 25.72 -9.31
CA GLN A 211 7.82 24.50 -9.64
C GLN A 211 7.85 23.51 -8.47
N GLY A 212 8.10 23.98 -7.24
CA GLY A 212 8.05 23.16 -6.04
C GLY A 212 6.65 22.58 -5.81
N VAL A 213 5.61 23.40 -5.97
CA VAL A 213 4.21 22.98 -5.83
C VAL A 213 3.83 21.90 -6.87
N ILE A 214 4.20 22.09 -8.13
CA ILE A 214 3.94 21.10 -9.19
C ILE A 214 4.74 19.81 -8.94
N GLY A 215 6.02 19.94 -8.54
CA GLY A 215 6.84 18.79 -8.19
C GLY A 215 6.25 17.95 -7.06
N ALA A 216 5.80 18.60 -5.98
CA ALA A 216 5.13 17.95 -4.85
C ALA A 216 3.81 17.26 -5.28
N LEU A 217 3.00 17.92 -6.13
CA LEU A 217 1.77 17.34 -6.66
C LEU A 217 2.05 16.06 -7.44
N VAL A 218 2.99 16.10 -8.40
CA VAL A 218 3.36 14.93 -9.21
C VAL A 218 3.91 13.81 -8.31
N PHE A 219 4.80 14.16 -7.39
CA PHE A 219 5.36 13.20 -6.42
C PHE A 219 4.25 12.51 -5.62
N THR A 220 3.30 13.27 -5.09
CA THR A 220 2.18 12.71 -4.31
C THR A 220 1.28 11.85 -5.16
N MET A 221 0.89 12.29 -6.35
CA MET A 221 0.06 11.49 -7.25
C MET A 221 0.71 10.14 -7.59
N THR A 222 2.01 10.16 -7.84
CA THR A 222 2.78 8.96 -8.23
C THR A 222 3.01 8.04 -7.04
N GLY A 223 3.36 8.60 -5.90
CA GLY A 223 3.64 7.84 -4.68
C GLY A 223 2.39 7.21 -4.04
N PHE A 224 1.20 7.68 -4.41
CA PHE A 224 -0.07 7.12 -3.94
C PHE A 224 -0.85 6.45 -5.10
N GLY A 225 -1.85 7.10 -5.64
CA GLY A 225 -2.85 6.45 -6.48
C GLY A 225 -2.36 6.03 -7.86
N LEU A 226 -1.46 6.78 -8.53
CA LEU A 226 -1.02 6.42 -9.88
C LEU A 226 -0.30 5.07 -9.90
N GLY A 227 0.47 4.75 -8.85
CA GLY A 227 1.09 3.43 -8.70
C GLY A 227 0.11 2.26 -8.60
N TRP A 228 -1.17 2.52 -8.29
CA TRP A 228 -2.22 1.52 -8.16
C TRP A 228 -3.18 1.42 -9.37
N VAL A 229 -3.10 2.36 -10.32
CA VAL A 229 -4.00 2.39 -11.50
C VAL A 229 -3.90 1.11 -12.32
N ASN A 230 -2.70 0.58 -12.47
CA ASN A 230 -2.38 -0.62 -13.25
C ASN A 230 -2.95 -1.93 -12.67
N VAL A 231 -3.48 -1.91 -11.44
CA VAL A 231 -4.01 -3.09 -10.74
C VAL A 231 -5.40 -2.88 -10.14
N ALA A 232 -5.99 -1.70 -10.28
CA ALA A 232 -7.21 -1.33 -9.56
C ALA A 232 -8.44 -2.20 -9.91
N ALA A 233 -8.51 -2.78 -11.10
CA ALA A 233 -9.59 -3.70 -11.49
C ALA A 233 -9.48 -5.08 -10.83
N ASP A 234 -8.30 -5.48 -10.37
CA ASP A 234 -8.03 -6.81 -9.83
C ASP A 234 -8.86 -7.10 -8.56
N TYR A 235 -9.13 -6.05 -7.77
CA TYR A 235 -9.87 -6.14 -6.51
C TYR A 235 -11.39 -5.99 -6.68
N SER A 236 -11.85 -5.49 -7.84
CA SER A 236 -13.27 -5.27 -8.13
C SER A 236 -13.86 -6.30 -9.11
N ARG A 237 -13.04 -7.18 -9.68
CA ARG A 237 -13.45 -8.14 -10.71
C ARG A 237 -14.51 -9.16 -10.25
N TYR A 238 -14.60 -9.40 -8.94
CA TYR A 238 -15.59 -10.30 -8.34
C TYR A 238 -16.94 -9.63 -8.05
N LEU A 239 -17.04 -8.32 -8.17
CA LEU A 239 -18.30 -7.62 -7.91
C LEU A 239 -19.37 -7.98 -8.95
N PRO A 240 -20.66 -8.13 -8.52
CA PRO A 240 -21.77 -8.32 -9.44
C PRO A 240 -21.84 -7.18 -10.47
N ARG A 241 -22.08 -7.49 -11.75
CA ARG A 241 -22.16 -6.49 -12.83
C ARG A 241 -23.22 -5.41 -12.58
N ARG A 242 -24.30 -5.78 -11.88
CA ARG A 242 -25.39 -4.88 -11.48
C ARG A 242 -25.02 -3.88 -10.39
N SER A 243 -23.89 -4.06 -9.70
CA SER A 243 -23.44 -3.14 -8.65
C SER A 243 -23.30 -1.70 -9.19
N SER A 244 -23.55 -0.71 -8.34
CA SER A 244 -23.43 0.72 -8.72
C SER A 244 -22.00 1.05 -9.14
N GLY A 245 -21.82 1.60 -10.33
CA GLY A 245 -20.52 2.08 -10.81
C GLY A 245 -20.03 3.30 -10.02
N THR A 246 -20.92 4.23 -9.70
CA THR A 246 -20.60 5.39 -8.83
C THR A 246 -20.24 4.96 -7.43
N GLY A 247 -20.90 3.90 -6.92
CA GLY A 247 -20.52 3.30 -5.64
C GLY A 247 -19.13 2.67 -5.67
N VAL A 248 -18.74 2.00 -6.77
CA VAL A 248 -17.38 1.45 -6.93
C VAL A 248 -16.34 2.58 -6.97
N ILE A 249 -16.57 3.63 -7.76
CA ILE A 249 -15.68 4.81 -7.78
C ILE A 249 -15.57 5.43 -6.40
N GLY A 250 -16.71 5.72 -5.77
CA GLY A 250 -16.76 6.42 -4.49
C GLY A 250 -16.04 5.63 -3.38
N TRP A 251 -16.33 4.34 -3.23
CA TRP A 251 -15.70 3.51 -2.20
C TRP A 251 -14.21 3.27 -2.43
N THR A 252 -13.78 3.04 -3.67
CA THR A 252 -12.36 2.93 -4.01
C THR A 252 -11.63 4.22 -3.68
N THR A 253 -12.11 5.37 -4.19
CA THR A 253 -11.46 6.66 -3.97
C THR A 253 -11.45 7.05 -2.49
N PHE A 254 -12.58 6.94 -1.79
CA PHE A 254 -12.70 7.28 -0.38
C PHE A 254 -11.76 6.44 0.49
N ALA A 255 -11.83 5.11 0.34
CA ALA A 255 -11.04 4.20 1.17
C ALA A 255 -9.54 4.36 0.96
N SER A 256 -9.11 4.55 -0.28
CA SER A 256 -7.70 4.76 -0.60
C SER A 256 -7.18 6.13 -0.14
N SER A 257 -8.06 7.15 -0.07
CA SER A 257 -7.63 8.52 0.19
C SER A 257 -7.65 8.89 1.67
N ILE A 258 -8.60 8.35 2.44
CA ILE A 258 -8.87 8.85 3.80
C ILE A 258 -7.67 8.65 4.74
N ALA A 259 -7.06 7.46 4.76
CA ALA A 259 -5.88 7.20 5.59
C ALA A 259 -4.66 8.01 5.15
N PRO A 260 -4.25 8.03 3.86
CA PRO A 260 -3.16 8.87 3.39
C PRO A 260 -3.32 10.35 3.69
N ILE A 261 -4.52 10.92 3.54
CA ILE A 261 -4.76 12.33 3.84
C ILE A 261 -4.50 12.63 5.31
N PHE A 262 -5.01 11.81 6.23
CA PHE A 262 -4.74 11.99 7.66
C PHE A 262 -3.27 11.79 8.01
N LEU A 263 -2.63 10.75 7.47
CA LEU A 263 -1.22 10.47 7.71
C LEU A 263 -0.33 11.58 7.14
N LEU A 264 -0.61 12.06 5.94
CA LEU A 264 0.08 13.19 5.34
C LEU A 264 -0.07 14.46 6.21
N LEU A 265 -1.28 14.81 6.62
CA LEU A 265 -1.54 15.95 7.49
C LEU A 265 -0.69 15.89 8.76
N PHE A 266 -0.73 14.75 9.47
CA PHE A 266 0.08 14.57 10.67
C PHE A 266 1.58 14.53 10.38
N GLY A 267 1.99 13.97 9.25
CA GLY A 267 3.36 13.99 8.76
C GLY A 267 3.86 15.41 8.50
N LEU A 268 3.04 16.25 7.87
CA LEU A 268 3.34 17.68 7.66
C LEU A 268 3.46 18.44 8.97
N LEU A 269 2.56 18.20 9.91
CA LEU A 269 2.58 18.83 11.23
C LEU A 269 3.83 18.44 12.03
N LEU A 270 4.19 17.15 12.05
CA LEU A 270 5.38 16.66 12.75
C LEU A 270 6.67 17.14 12.09
N ALA A 271 6.81 16.95 10.78
CA ALA A 271 8.01 17.36 10.04
C ALA A 271 8.18 18.89 10.01
N GLY A 272 7.09 19.63 9.89
CA GLY A 272 7.09 21.09 9.93
C GLY A 272 7.39 21.68 11.31
N SER A 273 7.24 20.90 12.38
CA SER A 273 7.54 21.34 13.75
C SER A 273 9.03 21.37 14.08
N SER A 274 9.85 20.60 13.36
CA SER A 274 11.31 20.53 13.60
C SER A 274 12.05 20.09 12.34
N THR A 275 13.02 20.89 11.91
CA THR A 275 13.88 20.55 10.76
C THR A 275 14.71 19.29 11.01
N THR A 276 15.16 19.09 12.25
CA THR A 276 15.88 17.87 12.66
C THR A 276 15.00 16.64 12.52
N LEU A 277 13.74 16.73 12.98
CA LEU A 277 12.78 15.64 12.86
C LEU A 277 12.41 15.38 11.39
N SER A 278 12.22 16.43 10.60
CA SER A 278 11.97 16.33 9.15
C SER A 278 13.08 15.56 8.44
N SER A 279 14.33 15.91 8.69
CA SER A 279 15.50 15.24 8.11
C SER A 279 15.60 13.79 8.58
N ALA A 280 15.34 13.52 9.86
CA ALA A 280 15.33 12.16 10.41
C ALA A 280 14.23 11.28 9.78
N ILE A 281 13.02 11.81 9.62
CA ILE A 281 11.89 11.10 8.98
C ILE A 281 12.22 10.81 7.51
N SER A 282 12.88 11.74 6.82
CA SER A 282 13.27 11.53 5.42
C SER A 282 14.34 10.45 5.27
N ALA A 283 15.25 10.31 6.23
CA ALA A 283 16.33 9.34 6.20
C ALA A 283 15.89 7.94 6.68
N ASP A 284 15.16 7.88 7.79
CA ASP A 284 14.63 6.64 8.40
C ASP A 284 13.27 6.93 9.05
N PRO A 285 12.16 6.79 8.29
CA PRO A 285 10.83 7.13 8.78
C PRO A 285 10.46 6.39 10.07
N ILE A 286 10.80 5.11 10.15
CA ILE A 286 10.39 4.28 11.28
C ILE A 286 11.27 4.55 12.51
N GLY A 287 12.59 4.62 12.32
CA GLY A 287 13.51 4.97 13.39
C GLY A 287 13.19 6.34 13.99
N ALA A 288 12.98 7.35 13.15
CA ALA A 288 12.61 8.68 13.61
C ALA A 288 11.32 8.70 14.44
N LEU A 289 10.26 8.03 13.96
CA LEU A 289 8.99 7.99 14.67
C LEU A 289 9.06 7.24 15.99
N THR A 290 9.90 6.18 16.11
CA THR A 290 10.08 5.48 17.39
C THR A 290 10.71 6.37 18.46
N THR A 291 11.45 7.43 18.11
CA THR A 291 12.03 8.36 19.08
C THR A 291 10.98 9.22 19.80
N LEU A 292 9.83 9.38 19.21
CA LEU A 292 8.72 10.18 19.73
C LEU A 292 7.83 9.40 20.70
N LEU A 293 7.98 8.07 20.76
CA LEU A 293 7.04 7.18 21.43
C LEU A 293 7.53 6.75 22.81
N PRO A 294 6.62 6.57 23.78
CA PRO A 294 6.95 5.94 25.03
C PRO A 294 7.25 4.43 24.82
N THR A 295 8.11 3.88 25.67
CA THR A 295 8.60 2.49 25.54
C THR A 295 7.47 1.46 25.45
N TRP A 296 6.38 1.65 26.21
CA TRP A 296 5.25 0.73 26.21
C TRP A 296 4.51 0.65 24.87
N PHE A 297 4.58 1.71 24.06
CA PHE A 297 3.90 1.75 22.76
C PHE A 297 4.79 1.26 21.60
N LEU A 298 6.07 0.99 21.82
CA LEU A 298 6.98 0.55 20.77
C LEU A 298 6.55 -0.78 20.14
N VAL A 299 6.05 -1.74 20.93
CA VAL A 299 5.54 -3.03 20.40
C VAL A 299 4.24 -2.84 19.62
N PRO A 300 3.19 -2.16 20.13
CA PRO A 300 2.02 -1.79 19.35
C PRO A 300 2.38 -1.04 18.06
N PHE A 301 3.34 -0.12 18.10
CA PHE A 301 3.79 0.61 16.92
C PHE A 301 4.44 -0.32 15.88
N ALA A 302 5.28 -1.27 16.31
CA ALA A 302 5.85 -2.27 15.40
C ALA A 302 4.76 -3.10 14.71
N ILE A 303 3.74 -3.51 15.46
CA ILE A 303 2.60 -4.26 14.90
C ILE A 303 1.89 -3.43 13.83
N VAL A 304 1.60 -2.15 14.11
CA VAL A 304 0.96 -1.24 13.13
C VAL A 304 1.83 -1.06 11.89
N ALA A 305 3.12 -0.79 12.09
CA ALA A 305 4.06 -0.58 10.99
C ALA A 305 4.14 -1.82 10.08
N VAL A 306 4.32 -2.99 10.67
CA VAL A 306 4.44 -4.26 9.93
C VAL A 306 3.12 -4.63 9.25
N LEU A 307 1.98 -4.55 9.94
CA LEU A 307 0.68 -4.90 9.37
C LEU A 307 0.28 -3.94 8.25
N GLY A 308 0.53 -2.63 8.39
CA GLY A 308 0.26 -1.66 7.33
C GLY A 308 1.09 -1.92 6.08
N LEU A 309 2.35 -2.32 6.23
CA LEU A 309 3.23 -2.68 5.11
C LEU A 309 2.82 -4.02 4.47
N ILE A 310 2.43 -5.02 5.28
CA ILE A 310 1.89 -6.30 4.78
C ILE A 310 0.58 -6.06 4.02
N GLY A 311 -0.27 -5.14 4.48
CA GLY A 311 -1.51 -4.78 3.79
C GLY A 311 -1.29 -4.43 2.32
N GLY A 312 -0.27 -3.62 2.03
CA GLY A 312 0.13 -3.31 0.65
C GLY A 312 0.76 -4.50 -0.07
N SER A 313 1.76 -5.15 0.54
CA SER A 313 2.52 -6.21 -0.13
C SER A 313 1.66 -7.43 -0.52
N VAL A 314 0.62 -7.76 0.25
CA VAL A 314 -0.32 -8.84 -0.08
C VAL A 314 -1.18 -8.50 -1.30
N LEU A 315 -1.53 -7.23 -1.51
CA LEU A 315 -2.21 -6.80 -2.73
C LEU A 315 -1.26 -6.81 -3.93
N ASP A 316 -0.03 -6.35 -3.74
CA ASP A 316 0.96 -6.32 -4.81
C ASP A 316 1.29 -7.73 -5.32
N ILE A 317 1.59 -8.70 -4.44
CA ILE A 317 1.90 -10.09 -4.84
C ILE A 317 0.71 -10.79 -5.52
N TYR A 318 -0.51 -10.42 -5.17
CA TYR A 318 -1.71 -10.90 -5.86
C TYR A 318 -1.77 -10.39 -7.30
N SER A 319 -1.53 -9.10 -7.49
CA SER A 319 -1.61 -8.43 -8.79
C SER A 319 -0.39 -8.73 -9.68
N SER A 320 0.81 -8.87 -9.11
CA SER A 320 2.01 -9.27 -9.85
C SER A 320 1.83 -10.66 -10.47
N GLY A 321 1.27 -11.61 -9.70
CA GLY A 321 0.92 -12.93 -10.20
C GLY A 321 -0.07 -12.88 -11.37
N LEU A 322 -1.10 -12.02 -11.30
CA LEU A 322 -2.05 -11.83 -12.42
C LEU A 322 -1.40 -11.16 -13.64
N ALA A 323 -0.49 -10.23 -13.44
CA ALA A 323 0.29 -9.62 -14.52
C ALA A 323 1.18 -10.65 -15.23
N MET A 324 1.87 -11.52 -14.48
CA MET A 324 2.68 -12.61 -15.02
C MET A 324 1.86 -13.56 -15.91
N LEU A 325 0.67 -13.96 -15.46
CA LEU A 325 -0.24 -14.77 -16.26
C LEU A 325 -0.72 -14.04 -17.52
N THR A 326 -0.93 -12.72 -17.43
CA THR A 326 -1.34 -11.88 -18.56
C THR A 326 -0.24 -11.76 -19.62
N LEU A 327 1.03 -11.86 -19.24
CA LEU A 327 2.17 -11.95 -20.17
C LEU A 327 2.17 -13.26 -20.99
N GLY A 328 1.40 -14.24 -20.57
CA GLY A 328 1.25 -15.53 -21.26
C GLY A 328 2.10 -16.66 -20.65
N VAL A 329 2.56 -16.50 -19.41
CA VAL A 329 3.26 -17.58 -18.69
C VAL A 329 2.25 -18.67 -18.32
N PRO A 330 2.41 -19.92 -18.82
CA PRO A 330 1.39 -20.98 -18.71
C PRO A 330 1.49 -21.74 -17.37
N ILE A 331 1.28 -21.04 -16.26
CA ILE A 331 1.33 -21.60 -14.89
C ILE A 331 0.03 -21.26 -14.14
N PRO A 332 -0.34 -22.01 -13.10
CA PRO A 332 -1.46 -21.64 -12.24
C PRO A 332 -1.15 -20.39 -11.41
N ARG A 333 -2.17 -19.63 -11.03
CA ARG A 333 -2.04 -18.36 -10.30
C ARG A 333 -1.19 -18.49 -9.02
N TYR A 334 -1.40 -19.54 -8.22
CA TYR A 334 -0.63 -19.75 -6.99
C TYR A 334 0.87 -19.95 -7.26
N ALA A 335 1.23 -20.57 -8.40
CA ALA A 335 2.64 -20.73 -8.78
C ALA A 335 3.26 -19.39 -9.21
N ALA A 336 2.50 -18.52 -9.89
CA ALA A 336 2.93 -17.15 -10.19
C ALA A 336 3.23 -16.39 -8.89
N ALA A 337 2.34 -16.45 -7.90
CA ALA A 337 2.57 -15.81 -6.60
C ALA A 337 3.80 -16.37 -5.86
N LEU A 338 4.10 -17.67 -5.99
CA LEU A 338 5.33 -18.25 -5.42
C LEU A 338 6.60 -17.75 -6.12
N ILE A 339 6.58 -17.60 -7.43
CA ILE A 339 7.70 -17.07 -8.20
C ILE A 339 7.94 -15.60 -7.82
N ASP A 340 6.89 -14.77 -7.81
CA ASP A 340 6.99 -13.37 -7.42
C ASP A 340 7.47 -13.22 -5.99
N GLY A 341 6.93 -14.01 -5.05
CA GLY A 341 7.40 -14.06 -3.67
C GLY A 341 8.86 -14.49 -3.53
N THR A 342 9.37 -15.35 -4.42
CA THR A 342 10.78 -15.71 -4.47
C THR A 342 11.64 -14.52 -4.93
N VAL A 343 11.23 -13.82 -5.98
CA VAL A 343 11.93 -12.62 -6.49
C VAL A 343 11.94 -11.54 -5.41
N MET A 344 10.81 -11.26 -4.79
CA MET A 344 10.65 -10.34 -3.66
C MET A 344 11.60 -10.71 -2.51
N THR A 345 11.65 -11.99 -2.13
CA THR A 345 12.51 -12.48 -1.04
C THR A 345 13.98 -12.27 -1.33
N LEU A 346 14.43 -12.63 -2.54
CA LEU A 346 15.82 -12.43 -2.95
C LEU A 346 16.19 -10.95 -3.00
N GLY A 347 15.30 -10.09 -3.54
CA GLY A 347 15.48 -8.64 -3.53
C GLY A 347 15.57 -8.08 -2.11
N THR A 348 14.71 -8.54 -1.22
CA THR A 348 14.72 -8.13 0.20
C THR A 348 16.02 -8.56 0.90
N ILE A 349 16.46 -9.80 0.72
CA ILE A 349 17.73 -10.30 1.30
C ILE A 349 18.89 -9.43 0.81
N TYR A 350 18.95 -9.16 -0.50
CA TYR A 350 20.01 -8.33 -1.07
C TYR A 350 20.06 -6.94 -0.43
N VAL A 351 18.91 -6.25 -0.34
CA VAL A 351 18.88 -4.88 0.20
C VAL A 351 19.12 -4.88 1.72
N VAL A 352 18.52 -5.79 2.48
CA VAL A 352 18.62 -5.80 3.94
C VAL A 352 20.01 -6.19 4.43
N PHE A 353 20.72 -7.09 3.74
CA PHE A 353 21.98 -7.66 4.23
C PHE A 353 23.21 -7.29 3.41
N VAL A 354 23.07 -6.76 2.19
CA VAL A 354 24.22 -6.46 1.31
C VAL A 354 24.23 -4.99 0.89
N ALA A 355 23.13 -4.44 0.37
CA ALA A 355 23.08 -3.13 -0.26
C ALA A 355 22.18 -2.14 0.51
N HIS A 356 22.49 -1.87 1.77
CA HIS A 356 21.66 -1.09 2.69
C HIS A 356 21.22 0.30 2.17
N ASN A 357 22.03 0.95 1.33
CA ASN A 357 21.76 2.28 0.81
C ASN A 357 20.92 2.27 -0.50
N PHE A 358 20.56 1.10 -0.99
CA PHE A 358 19.88 0.96 -2.28
C PHE A 358 18.38 1.28 -2.22
N ILE A 359 17.76 1.21 -1.03
CA ILE A 359 16.31 1.35 -0.88
C ILE A 359 15.77 2.68 -1.43
N GLY A 360 16.42 3.80 -1.14
CA GLY A 360 16.00 5.12 -1.63
C GLY A 360 16.08 5.25 -3.15
N GLN A 361 17.13 4.71 -3.76
CA GLN A 361 17.28 4.68 -5.22
C GLN A 361 16.22 3.78 -5.85
N PHE A 362 15.93 2.64 -5.25
CA PHE A 362 14.93 1.70 -5.72
C PHE A 362 13.51 2.28 -5.65
N GLN A 363 13.14 2.92 -4.54
CA GLN A 363 11.88 3.64 -4.42
C GLN A 363 11.75 4.76 -5.46
N GLY A 364 12.80 5.57 -5.65
CA GLY A 364 12.84 6.62 -6.67
C GLY A 364 12.65 6.08 -8.08
N PHE A 365 13.25 4.93 -8.40
CA PHE A 365 13.04 4.24 -9.68
C PHE A 365 11.58 3.80 -9.85
N LEU A 366 10.96 3.20 -8.84
CA LEU A 366 9.57 2.76 -8.90
C LEU A 366 8.60 3.93 -9.04
N ILE A 367 8.83 5.04 -8.33
CA ILE A 367 8.05 6.27 -8.47
C ILE A 367 8.14 6.80 -9.90
N THR A 368 9.33 6.83 -10.47
CA THR A 368 9.53 7.27 -11.85
C THR A 368 8.88 6.34 -12.87
N LEU A 369 8.90 5.02 -12.62
CA LEU A 369 8.28 4.03 -13.50
C LEU A 369 6.74 4.10 -13.44
N GLY A 370 6.16 4.60 -12.35
CA GLY A 370 4.71 4.75 -12.15
C GLY A 370 4.10 5.96 -12.84
N VAL A 371 4.91 6.87 -13.40
CA VAL A 371 4.48 8.05 -14.18
C VAL A 371 4.29 7.66 -15.64
#